data_225bc4819266b06e7d16db9598b88efd
#
_entry.id   225bc4819266b06e7d16db9598b88efd
#
_cell.length_a   1.000
_cell.length_b   1.000
_cell.length_c   1.000
_cell.angle_alpha   90.00
_cell.angle_beta   90.00
_cell.angle_gamma   90.00
#
_symmetry.space_group_name_H-M   'P 1'
#
loop_
_entity.id
_entity.type
_entity.pdbx_description
1 polymer ?
#
loop_
_entity_poly.entity_id
_entity_poly.type
_entity_poly.pdbx_seq_one_letter_code
_entity_poly.pdbx_strand_id
1 'polypeptide(L)'
;MRKPPPFDSQYEAAGSLAERTAAEGTYCVAAIGAFSGEETRSADEVFLEQNARFQAHIADAAALDAQLAELVFSLDRLTAEVSADLDSFRGLTLREKMAGWVSRQRMWRMYTERVREAPVIERLLDLLTKSDALAGLIAGQRASLTERHRAAERNLVDIVEQRRRLVDSIDIARLKMKELNAKALTTQGRIGVYGNRAHWEQMEAERRALKAEAERISAEEHEMRDDSQRRERFIGLFQAFVDSLNGRIAACNVLLRKLLLDVEERLIIYRAQVDTDRPGMKVRIKPELFPDIATPIRLFEKGMLVAQDLERRKSRADLEFTRRFPTYAEPPPETSGAPLIDTARRSLRFRLPFLRS
;
A
#
# COMPACT_ATOMS: atom_id res chain seq x y z
N MET A 1 7.12 -12.74 -27.60
CA MET A 1 7.07 -12.15 -26.24
C MET A 1 8.48 -11.83 -25.78
N ARG A 2 8.77 -10.61 -25.30
CA ARG A 2 10.07 -10.28 -24.71
C ARG A 2 10.17 -10.98 -23.35
N LYS A 3 11.31 -11.63 -23.09
CA LYS A 3 11.59 -12.23 -21.78
C LYS A 3 11.52 -11.10 -20.73
N PRO A 4 10.79 -11.28 -19.61
CA PRO A 4 10.74 -10.26 -18.57
C PRO A 4 12.16 -9.97 -18.05
N PRO A 5 12.45 -8.74 -17.64
CA PRO A 5 13.75 -8.39 -17.08
C PRO A 5 14.02 -9.24 -15.80
N PRO A 6 15.29 -9.49 -15.46
CA PRO A 6 15.64 -10.25 -14.28
C PRO A 6 15.11 -9.58 -13.01
N PHE A 7 14.82 -10.37 -11.98
CA PHE A 7 14.26 -9.90 -10.71
C PHE A 7 15.06 -8.72 -10.11
N ASP A 8 16.39 -8.82 -10.12
CA ASP A 8 17.26 -7.82 -9.48
C ASP A 8 17.11 -6.44 -10.13
N SER A 9 17.01 -6.37 -11.48
CA SER A 9 16.79 -5.11 -12.17
C SER A 9 15.40 -4.52 -11.93
N GLN A 10 14.38 -5.35 -11.78
CA GLN A 10 13.03 -4.91 -11.41
C GLN A 10 13.00 -4.40 -9.96
N TYR A 11 13.72 -5.06 -9.06
CA TYR A 11 13.84 -4.67 -7.66
C TYR A 11 14.54 -3.31 -7.51
N GLU A 12 15.66 -3.09 -8.20
CA GLU A 12 16.36 -1.80 -8.23
C GLU A 12 15.46 -0.67 -8.79
N ALA A 13 14.74 -0.94 -9.88
CA ALA A 13 13.80 0.01 -10.46
C ALA A 13 12.67 0.37 -9.48
N ALA A 14 12.11 -0.63 -8.79
CA ALA A 14 11.09 -0.41 -7.77
C ALA A 14 11.66 0.37 -6.57
N GLY A 15 12.89 0.11 -6.14
CA GLY A 15 13.58 0.86 -5.10
C GLY A 15 13.74 2.33 -5.46
N SER A 16 14.24 2.64 -6.65
CA SER A 16 14.40 4.03 -7.12
C SER A 16 13.06 4.76 -7.27
N LEU A 17 12.02 4.07 -7.74
CA LEU A 17 10.67 4.65 -7.82
C LEU A 17 10.09 4.87 -6.42
N ALA A 18 10.37 3.98 -5.47
CA ALA A 18 9.96 4.10 -4.08
C ALA A 18 10.57 5.34 -3.41
N GLU A 19 11.84 5.62 -3.64
CA GLU A 19 12.52 6.82 -3.12
C GLU A 19 11.92 8.11 -3.71
N ARG A 20 11.69 8.15 -5.02
CA ARG A 20 11.06 9.31 -5.69
C ARG A 20 9.65 9.56 -5.18
N THR A 21 8.82 8.54 -5.12
CA THR A 21 7.45 8.67 -4.59
C THR A 21 7.43 9.03 -3.11
N ALA A 22 8.45 8.63 -2.34
CA ALA A 22 8.58 9.03 -0.95
C ALA A 22 8.89 10.52 -0.80
N ALA A 23 9.83 11.05 -1.58
CA ALA A 23 10.19 12.46 -1.57
C ALA A 23 9.00 13.34 -2.00
N GLU A 24 8.33 12.99 -3.09
CA GLU A 24 7.17 13.72 -3.61
C GLU A 24 5.97 13.65 -2.64
N GLY A 25 5.70 12.50 -2.05
CA GLY A 25 4.67 12.35 -1.02
C GLY A 25 4.94 13.19 0.22
N THR A 26 6.20 13.35 0.62
CA THR A 26 6.59 14.24 1.73
C THR A 26 6.33 15.70 1.37
N TYR A 27 6.63 16.09 0.12
CA TYR A 27 6.29 17.42 -0.38
C TYR A 27 4.77 17.66 -0.36
N CYS A 28 3.95 16.70 -0.83
CA CYS A 28 2.50 16.82 -0.80
C CYS A 28 1.97 17.03 0.64
N VAL A 29 2.49 16.28 1.63
CA VAL A 29 2.13 16.46 3.04
C VAL A 29 2.51 17.85 3.55
N ALA A 30 3.71 18.33 3.20
CA ALA A 30 4.14 19.68 3.56
C ALA A 30 3.28 20.77 2.92
N ALA A 31 2.87 20.59 1.64
CA ALA A 31 1.98 21.49 0.95
C ALA A 31 0.60 21.60 1.63
N ILE A 32 0.05 20.49 2.13
CA ILE A 32 -1.18 20.50 2.93
C ILE A 32 -0.98 21.32 4.21
N GLY A 33 0.13 21.07 4.93
CA GLY A 33 0.42 21.79 6.19
C GLY A 33 0.73 23.27 6.01
N ALA A 34 1.28 23.68 4.87
CA ALA A 34 1.59 25.05 4.54
C ALA A 34 0.39 25.83 3.95
N PHE A 35 -0.74 25.18 3.71
CA PHE A 35 -1.91 25.82 3.11
C PHE A 35 -2.53 26.84 4.07
N SER A 36 -2.35 28.13 3.78
CA SER A 36 -2.88 29.23 4.60
C SER A 36 -4.18 29.84 4.06
N GLY A 37 -4.50 29.61 2.79
CA GLY A 37 -5.57 30.29 2.08
C GLY A 37 -5.23 31.70 1.61
N GLU A 38 -4.11 32.28 2.08
CA GLU A 38 -3.61 33.61 1.72
C GLU A 38 -2.56 33.50 0.61
N GLU A 39 -2.98 33.39 -0.64
CA GLU A 39 -2.04 33.38 -1.77
C GLU A 39 -2.18 34.64 -2.61
N THR A 40 -1.03 35.25 -2.93
CA THR A 40 -0.90 36.44 -3.76
C THR A 40 -1.07 36.16 -5.26
N ARG A 41 -1.03 34.87 -5.66
CA ARG A 41 -1.28 34.44 -7.05
C ARG A 41 -2.76 34.17 -7.29
N SER A 42 -3.16 34.13 -8.56
CA SER A 42 -4.50 33.67 -8.93
C SER A 42 -4.79 32.31 -8.29
N ALA A 43 -5.80 32.25 -7.42
CA ALA A 43 -6.15 31.06 -6.66
C ALA A 43 -6.43 29.85 -7.56
N ASP A 44 -6.93 30.07 -8.78
CA ASP A 44 -7.22 29.02 -9.74
C ASP A 44 -5.93 28.46 -10.37
N GLU A 45 -4.91 29.29 -10.64
CA GLU A 45 -3.62 28.82 -11.16
C GLU A 45 -2.90 27.94 -10.15
N VAL A 46 -2.85 28.36 -8.89
CA VAL A 46 -2.24 27.58 -7.81
C VAL A 46 -2.97 26.26 -7.60
N PHE A 47 -4.31 26.26 -7.62
CA PHE A 47 -5.10 25.04 -7.51
C PHE A 47 -4.81 24.10 -8.67
N LEU A 48 -4.74 24.58 -9.91
CA LEU A 48 -4.45 23.75 -11.08
C LEU A 48 -3.05 23.14 -11.01
N GLU A 49 -2.04 23.92 -10.63
CA GLU A 49 -0.66 23.46 -10.46
C GLU A 49 -0.58 22.38 -9.37
N GLN A 50 -1.13 22.63 -8.20
CA GLN A 50 -1.13 21.66 -7.09
C GLN A 50 -1.93 20.41 -7.46
N ASN A 51 -3.11 20.56 -8.04
CA ASN A 51 -3.90 19.40 -8.46
C ASN A 51 -3.13 18.51 -9.45
N ALA A 52 -2.48 19.10 -10.46
CA ALA A 52 -1.66 18.35 -11.41
C ALA A 52 -0.54 17.58 -10.71
N ARG A 53 0.13 18.19 -9.74
CA ARG A 53 1.21 17.58 -8.98
C ARG A 53 0.72 16.44 -8.08
N PHE A 54 -0.39 16.63 -7.37
CA PHE A 54 -1.00 15.57 -6.56
C PHE A 54 -1.46 14.39 -7.41
N GLN A 55 -2.08 14.65 -8.56
CA GLN A 55 -2.51 13.59 -9.49
C GLN A 55 -1.32 12.82 -10.09
N ALA A 56 -0.25 13.52 -10.47
CA ALA A 56 0.99 12.88 -10.93
C ALA A 56 1.58 11.98 -9.83
N HIS A 57 1.64 12.46 -8.58
CA HIS A 57 2.10 11.65 -7.46
C HIS A 57 1.23 10.40 -7.24
N ILE A 58 -0.10 10.52 -7.31
CA ILE A 58 -1.03 9.38 -7.17
C ILE A 58 -0.78 8.36 -8.28
N ALA A 59 -0.54 8.81 -9.52
CA ALA A 59 -0.25 7.94 -10.66
C ALA A 59 1.10 7.20 -10.49
N ASP A 60 2.17 7.90 -10.12
CA ASP A 60 3.48 7.31 -9.86
C ASP A 60 3.43 6.30 -8.70
N ALA A 61 2.64 6.62 -7.69
CA ALA A 61 2.39 5.76 -6.56
C ALA A 61 1.67 4.46 -6.95
N ALA A 62 0.68 4.54 -7.84
CA ALA A 62 -0.01 3.37 -8.38
C ALA A 62 0.92 2.51 -9.25
N ALA A 63 1.82 3.15 -10.02
CA ALA A 63 2.84 2.45 -10.79
C ALA A 63 3.82 1.69 -9.88
N LEU A 64 4.21 2.26 -8.74
CA LEU A 64 5.05 1.57 -7.74
C LEU A 64 4.31 0.35 -7.16
N ASP A 65 3.05 0.50 -6.78
CA ASP A 65 2.26 -0.61 -6.23
C ASP A 65 2.14 -1.77 -7.25
N ALA A 66 1.98 -1.45 -8.54
CA ALA A 66 1.97 -2.43 -9.63
C ALA A 66 3.34 -3.12 -9.80
N GLN A 67 4.46 -2.37 -9.71
CA GLN A 67 5.81 -2.96 -9.78
C GLN A 67 6.09 -3.88 -8.59
N LEU A 68 5.67 -3.51 -7.38
CA LEU A 68 5.81 -4.37 -6.20
C LEU A 68 4.97 -5.65 -6.34
N ALA A 69 3.76 -5.56 -6.89
CA ALA A 69 2.93 -6.73 -7.17
C ALA A 69 3.56 -7.65 -8.23
N GLU A 70 4.17 -7.09 -9.28
CA GLU A 70 4.91 -7.85 -10.30
C GLU A 70 6.10 -8.58 -9.69
N LEU A 71 6.84 -7.95 -8.78
CA LEU A 71 7.94 -8.61 -8.06
C LEU A 71 7.47 -9.77 -7.21
N VAL A 72 6.36 -9.64 -6.48
CA VAL A 72 5.77 -10.75 -5.72
C VAL A 72 5.35 -11.88 -6.66
N PHE A 73 4.69 -11.55 -7.78
CA PHE A 73 4.28 -12.54 -8.78
C PHE A 73 5.47 -13.22 -9.45
N SER A 74 6.56 -12.50 -9.72
CA SER A 74 7.77 -13.07 -10.31
C SER A 74 8.47 -14.06 -9.36
N LEU A 75 8.43 -13.80 -8.04
CA LEU A 75 8.91 -14.76 -7.04
C LEU A 75 8.06 -16.04 -7.02
N ASP A 76 6.74 -15.94 -7.19
CA ASP A 76 5.87 -17.10 -7.29
C ASP A 76 6.23 -17.96 -8.52
N ARG A 77 6.46 -17.30 -9.67
CA ARG A 77 6.87 -18.00 -10.89
C ARG A 77 8.22 -18.71 -10.71
N LEU A 78 9.20 -18.03 -10.13
CA LEU A 78 10.50 -18.66 -9.83
C LEU A 78 10.35 -19.82 -8.86
N THR A 79 9.44 -19.71 -7.89
CA THR A 79 9.13 -20.80 -6.95
C THR A 79 8.51 -21.99 -7.67
N ALA A 80 7.60 -21.77 -8.62
CA ALA A 80 7.01 -22.82 -9.45
C ALA A 80 8.06 -23.51 -10.33
N GLU A 81 9.04 -22.79 -10.88
CA GLU A 81 10.15 -23.35 -11.63
C GLU A 81 11.01 -24.29 -10.76
N VAL A 82 11.36 -23.86 -9.54
CA VAL A 82 12.10 -24.70 -8.57
C VAL A 82 11.29 -25.93 -8.17
N SER A 83 9.97 -25.79 -8.04
CA SER A 83 9.07 -26.89 -7.77
C SER A 83 9.06 -27.95 -8.89
N ALA A 84 8.98 -27.47 -10.14
CA ALA A 84 9.03 -28.34 -11.32
C ALA A 84 10.36 -29.11 -11.40
N ASP A 85 11.48 -28.44 -11.07
CA ASP A 85 12.79 -29.11 -10.97
C ASP A 85 12.76 -30.20 -9.89
N LEU A 86 12.21 -29.94 -8.71
CA LEU A 86 12.06 -30.95 -7.65
C LEU A 86 11.21 -32.15 -8.08
N ASP A 87 10.13 -31.89 -8.82
CA ASP A 87 9.29 -32.95 -9.37
C ASP A 87 10.04 -33.83 -10.40
N SER A 88 10.93 -33.21 -11.18
CA SER A 88 11.77 -33.93 -12.16
C SER A 88 12.70 -34.96 -11.49
N PHE A 89 13.07 -34.74 -10.21
CA PHE A 89 13.91 -35.67 -9.44
C PHE A 89 13.14 -36.84 -8.83
N ARG A 90 11.80 -36.84 -8.84
CA ARG A 90 10.99 -37.94 -8.30
C ARG A 90 11.06 -39.22 -9.13
N GLY A 91 11.27 -39.07 -10.43
CA GLY A 91 11.35 -40.19 -11.36
C GLY A 91 12.78 -40.70 -11.52
N LEU A 92 12.95 -42.04 -11.63
CA LEU A 92 14.18 -42.61 -12.09
C LEU A 92 14.37 -42.32 -13.58
N THR A 93 15.53 -41.82 -13.95
CA THR A 93 15.90 -41.64 -15.36
C THR A 93 16.05 -43.01 -16.06
N LEU A 94 15.98 -43.02 -17.40
CA LEU A 94 16.19 -44.24 -18.18
C LEU A 94 17.53 -44.94 -17.83
N ARG A 95 18.59 -44.14 -17.62
CA ARG A 95 19.92 -44.64 -17.23
C ARG A 95 19.91 -45.25 -15.83
N GLU A 96 19.22 -44.67 -14.87
CA GLU A 96 19.05 -45.18 -13.51
C GLU A 96 18.21 -46.48 -13.52
N LYS A 97 17.13 -46.54 -14.33
CA LYS A 97 16.34 -47.74 -14.53
C LYS A 97 17.17 -48.86 -15.13
N MET A 98 17.98 -48.59 -16.13
CA MET A 98 18.88 -49.57 -16.73
C MET A 98 19.97 -50.02 -15.75
N ALA A 99 20.54 -49.11 -14.96
CA ALA A 99 21.47 -49.44 -13.91
C ALA A 99 20.83 -50.31 -12.81
N GLY A 100 19.52 -50.12 -12.54
CA GLY A 100 18.73 -50.89 -11.62
C GLY A 100 18.52 -52.35 -12.05
N TRP A 101 18.54 -52.62 -13.35
CA TRP A 101 18.51 -53.98 -13.87
C TRP A 101 19.81 -54.76 -13.59
N VAL A 102 20.93 -54.03 -13.53
CA VAL A 102 22.24 -54.66 -13.26
C VAL A 102 22.54 -54.71 -11.75
N SER A 103 22.27 -53.60 -11.03
CA SER A 103 22.48 -53.50 -9.59
C SER A 103 21.63 -52.40 -8.97
N ARG A 104 20.79 -52.78 -7.99
CA ARG A 104 19.96 -51.84 -7.24
C ARG A 104 20.80 -50.80 -6.49
N GLN A 105 21.98 -51.20 -6.00
CA GLN A 105 22.89 -50.32 -5.30
C GLN A 105 23.52 -49.27 -6.22
N ARG A 106 23.84 -49.63 -7.49
CA ARG A 106 24.34 -48.72 -8.50
C ARG A 106 23.29 -47.69 -8.94
N MET A 107 22.04 -48.12 -9.11
CA MET A 107 20.89 -47.25 -9.37
C MET A 107 20.72 -46.21 -8.27
N TRP A 108 20.71 -46.63 -7.02
CA TRP A 108 20.56 -45.70 -5.89
C TRP A 108 21.73 -44.72 -5.76
N ARG A 109 22.97 -45.16 -6.04
CA ARG A 109 24.13 -44.29 -6.04
C ARG A 109 23.98 -43.16 -7.13
N MET A 110 23.64 -43.54 -8.36
CA MET A 110 23.42 -42.60 -9.45
C MET A 110 22.27 -41.62 -9.15
N TYR A 111 21.17 -42.10 -8.61
CA TYR A 111 20.05 -41.29 -8.17
C TYR A 111 20.48 -40.29 -7.08
N THR A 112 21.20 -40.75 -6.06
CA THR A 112 21.64 -39.91 -4.95
C THR A 112 22.66 -38.83 -5.41
N GLU A 113 23.57 -39.20 -6.32
CA GLU A 113 24.50 -38.25 -6.95
C GLU A 113 23.74 -37.18 -7.72
N ARG A 114 22.79 -37.55 -8.58
CA ARG A 114 21.98 -36.59 -9.34
C ARG A 114 21.20 -35.61 -8.45
N VAL A 115 20.58 -36.13 -7.37
CA VAL A 115 19.86 -35.26 -6.42
C VAL A 115 20.79 -34.37 -5.66
N ARG A 116 22.02 -34.82 -5.35
CA ARG A 116 23.04 -34.09 -4.61
C ARG A 116 23.69 -32.99 -5.46
N GLU A 117 23.85 -33.21 -6.76
CA GLU A 117 24.44 -32.28 -7.71
C GLU A 117 23.43 -31.17 -8.17
N ALA A 118 22.16 -31.35 -7.88
CA ALA A 118 21.13 -30.41 -8.28
C ALA A 118 21.23 -29.11 -7.48
N PRO A 119 21.27 -27.93 -8.11
CA PRO A 119 21.41 -26.63 -7.43
C PRO A 119 20.13 -26.14 -6.77
N VAL A 120 19.22 -27.05 -6.39
CA VAL A 120 17.88 -26.71 -5.86
C VAL A 120 17.97 -25.96 -4.53
N ILE A 121 18.91 -26.40 -3.66
CA ILE A 121 19.11 -25.76 -2.34
C ILE A 121 19.62 -24.33 -2.53
N GLU A 122 20.54 -24.11 -3.45
CA GLU A 122 21.08 -22.77 -3.76
C GLU A 122 20.00 -21.85 -4.34
N ARG A 123 19.16 -22.36 -5.25
CA ARG A 123 18.02 -21.62 -5.80
C ARG A 123 16.97 -21.30 -4.73
N LEU A 124 16.67 -22.19 -3.81
CA LEU A 124 15.76 -21.92 -2.70
C LEU A 124 16.32 -20.87 -1.75
N LEU A 125 17.63 -20.88 -1.47
CA LEU A 125 18.30 -19.85 -0.67
C LEU A 125 18.24 -18.48 -1.36
N ASP A 126 18.49 -18.43 -2.66
CA ASP A 126 18.38 -17.20 -3.46
C ASP A 126 16.94 -16.65 -3.42
N LEU A 127 15.92 -17.51 -3.58
CA LEU A 127 14.52 -17.10 -3.47
C LEU A 127 14.16 -16.57 -2.08
N LEU A 128 14.67 -17.20 -1.01
CA LEU A 128 14.46 -16.72 0.36
C LEU A 128 15.12 -15.35 0.57
N THR A 129 16.34 -15.17 0.06
CA THR A 129 17.07 -13.89 0.15
C THR A 129 16.32 -12.77 -0.61
N LYS A 130 15.85 -13.05 -1.83
CA LYS A 130 15.07 -12.12 -2.63
C LYS A 130 13.73 -11.77 -1.97
N SER A 131 13.10 -12.76 -1.35
CA SER A 131 11.85 -12.55 -0.61
C SER A 131 12.04 -11.68 0.63
N ASP A 132 13.14 -11.89 1.38
CA ASP A 132 13.48 -11.05 2.55
C ASP A 132 13.77 -9.60 2.13
N ALA A 133 14.52 -9.40 1.06
CA ALA A 133 14.81 -8.07 0.51
C ALA A 133 13.53 -7.34 0.08
N LEU A 134 12.65 -8.04 -0.65
CA LEU A 134 11.38 -7.46 -1.10
C LEU A 134 10.43 -7.17 0.08
N ALA A 135 10.37 -8.04 1.07
CA ALA A 135 9.59 -7.81 2.29
C ALA A 135 10.10 -6.58 3.05
N GLY A 136 11.42 -6.40 3.13
CA GLY A 136 12.05 -5.21 3.73
C GLY A 136 11.64 -3.93 3.01
N LEU A 137 11.66 -3.93 1.67
CA LEU A 137 11.23 -2.79 0.86
C LEU A 137 9.75 -2.45 1.09
N ILE A 138 8.86 -3.44 1.00
CA ILE A 138 7.41 -3.24 1.19
C ILE A 138 7.09 -2.78 2.61
N ALA A 139 7.74 -3.37 3.63
CA ALA A 139 7.55 -2.99 5.03
C ALA A 139 8.02 -1.54 5.29
N GLY A 140 9.16 -1.14 4.74
CA GLY A 140 9.66 0.23 4.78
C GLY A 140 8.69 1.22 4.13
N GLN A 141 8.17 0.88 2.93
CA GLN A 141 7.15 1.69 2.25
C GLN A 141 5.88 1.81 3.09
N ARG A 142 5.36 0.72 3.67
CA ARG A 142 4.18 0.75 4.54
C ARG A 142 4.39 1.66 5.75
N ALA A 143 5.54 1.58 6.42
CA ALA A 143 5.85 2.43 7.58
C ALA A 143 5.86 3.91 7.19
N SER A 144 6.57 4.27 6.12
CA SER A 144 6.64 5.62 5.59
C SER A 144 5.28 6.17 5.13
N LEU A 145 4.45 5.34 4.48
CA LEU A 145 3.08 5.69 4.09
C LEU A 145 2.20 5.95 5.30
N THR A 146 2.32 5.13 6.35
CA THR A 146 1.53 5.28 7.58
C THR A 146 1.85 6.60 8.30
N GLU A 147 3.13 6.97 8.34
CA GLU A 147 3.57 8.23 8.92
C GLU A 147 3.04 9.44 8.14
N ARG A 148 3.19 9.40 6.80
CA ARG A 148 2.66 10.45 5.90
C ARG A 148 1.14 10.56 5.98
N HIS A 149 0.43 9.44 6.03
CA HIS A 149 -1.02 9.43 6.16
C HIS A 149 -1.46 10.16 7.44
N ARG A 150 -0.86 9.83 8.59
CA ARG A 150 -1.16 10.48 9.87
C ARG A 150 -0.85 11.98 9.87
N ALA A 151 0.23 12.38 9.19
CA ALA A 151 0.58 13.79 9.07
C ALA A 151 -0.40 14.54 8.15
N ALA A 152 -0.72 13.99 6.99
CA ALA A 152 -1.67 14.56 6.04
C ALA A 152 -3.08 14.66 6.64
N GLU A 153 -3.53 13.65 7.37
CA GLU A 153 -4.83 13.63 8.04
C GLU A 153 -4.94 14.73 9.10
N ARG A 154 -3.91 14.91 9.94
CA ARG A 154 -3.87 16.01 10.92
C ARG A 154 -3.96 17.38 10.25
N ASN A 155 -3.12 17.61 9.23
CA ASN A 155 -3.11 18.87 8.49
C ASN A 155 -4.47 19.12 7.80
N LEU A 156 -5.11 18.09 7.27
CA LEU A 156 -6.44 18.20 6.64
C LEU A 156 -7.52 18.58 7.67
N VAL A 157 -7.49 17.97 8.86
CA VAL A 157 -8.42 18.30 9.96
C VAL A 157 -8.30 19.78 10.33
N ASP A 158 -7.08 20.31 10.43
CA ASP A 158 -6.85 21.73 10.75
C ASP A 158 -7.47 22.65 9.69
N ILE A 159 -7.36 22.32 8.40
CA ILE A 159 -7.96 23.10 7.30
C ILE A 159 -9.49 23.03 7.36
N VAL A 160 -10.06 21.86 7.64
CA VAL A 160 -11.52 21.69 7.79
C VAL A 160 -12.04 22.52 8.96
N GLU A 161 -11.34 22.55 10.09
CA GLU A 161 -11.71 23.37 11.23
C GLU A 161 -11.62 24.87 10.93
N GLN A 162 -10.57 25.29 10.21
CA GLN A 162 -10.45 26.68 9.76
C GLN A 162 -11.63 27.08 8.86
N ARG A 163 -11.99 26.23 7.90
CA ARG A 163 -13.17 26.46 7.04
C ARG A 163 -14.45 26.56 7.87
N ARG A 164 -14.64 25.70 8.86
CA ARG A 164 -15.81 25.75 9.75
C ARG A 164 -15.90 27.08 10.47
N ARG A 165 -14.78 27.57 11.04
CA ARG A 165 -14.73 28.89 11.69
C ARG A 165 -15.10 30.03 10.73
N LEU A 166 -14.67 29.95 9.45
CA LEU A 166 -15.07 30.92 8.43
C LEU A 166 -16.58 30.88 8.19
N VAL A 167 -17.19 29.72 8.07
CA VAL A 167 -18.65 29.57 7.90
C VAL A 167 -19.40 30.16 9.07
N ASP A 168 -18.97 29.90 10.31
CA ASP A 168 -19.56 30.49 11.51
C ASP A 168 -19.43 32.03 11.49
N SER A 169 -18.27 32.56 11.06
CA SER A 169 -18.05 34.02 10.91
C SER A 169 -18.95 34.62 9.83
N ILE A 170 -19.16 33.94 8.70
CA ILE A 170 -20.10 34.36 7.65
C ILE A 170 -21.51 34.48 8.19
N ASP A 171 -21.97 33.54 8.98
CA ASP A 171 -23.33 33.56 9.54
C ASP A 171 -23.48 34.69 10.57
N ILE A 172 -22.47 34.97 11.39
CA ILE A 172 -22.44 36.12 12.29
C ILE A 172 -22.48 37.43 11.52
N ALA A 173 -21.69 37.58 10.44
CA ALA A 173 -21.69 38.77 9.57
C ALA A 173 -23.07 39.00 8.95
N ARG A 174 -23.73 37.95 8.46
CA ARG A 174 -25.10 38.05 7.90
C ARG A 174 -26.13 38.49 8.92
N LEU A 175 -26.07 37.98 10.15
CA LEU A 175 -26.96 38.40 11.24
C LEU A 175 -26.73 39.90 11.54
N LYS A 176 -25.48 40.33 11.66
CA LYS A 176 -25.13 41.71 11.95
C LYS A 176 -25.59 42.68 10.82
N MET A 177 -25.42 42.27 9.53
CA MET A 177 -25.97 43.03 8.40
C MET A 177 -27.48 43.18 8.47
N LYS A 178 -28.22 42.11 8.82
CA LYS A 178 -29.68 42.17 8.98
C LYS A 178 -30.08 43.15 10.07
N GLU A 179 -29.38 43.13 11.21
CA GLU A 179 -29.65 44.06 12.31
C GLU A 179 -29.38 45.50 11.93
N LEU A 180 -28.24 45.80 11.25
CA LEU A 180 -27.90 47.14 10.81
C LEU A 180 -28.90 47.66 9.79
N ASN A 181 -29.31 46.83 8.83
CA ASN A 181 -30.32 47.19 7.84
C ASN A 181 -31.69 47.44 8.49
N ALA A 182 -32.09 46.64 9.49
CA ALA A 182 -33.31 46.87 10.25
C ALA A 182 -33.27 48.20 11.03
N LYS A 183 -32.14 48.51 11.66
CA LYS A 183 -31.92 49.81 12.34
C LYS A 183 -31.97 50.96 11.36
N ALA A 184 -31.34 50.88 10.19
CA ALA A 184 -31.37 51.88 9.15
C ALA A 184 -32.77 52.15 8.62
N LEU A 185 -33.61 51.10 8.43
CA LEU A 185 -35.01 51.20 8.06
C LEU A 185 -35.84 51.89 9.16
N THR A 186 -35.62 51.51 10.43
CA THR A 186 -36.32 52.13 11.57
C THR A 186 -35.98 53.63 11.66
N THR A 187 -34.71 53.99 11.48
CA THR A 187 -34.25 55.39 11.44
C THR A 187 -34.89 56.15 10.28
N GLN A 188 -34.99 55.50 9.11
CA GLN A 188 -35.68 56.10 7.93
C GLN A 188 -37.15 56.37 8.21
N GLY A 189 -37.89 55.45 8.87
CA GLY A 189 -39.28 55.66 9.26
C GLY A 189 -39.46 56.84 10.25
N ARG A 190 -38.48 57.09 11.10
CA ARG A 190 -38.52 58.24 12.05
C ARG A 190 -38.23 59.59 11.39
N ILE A 191 -37.42 59.66 10.33
CA ILE A 191 -37.04 60.87 9.58
C ILE A 191 -38.32 61.63 9.10
N GLY A 192 -39.39 60.93 8.71
CA GLY A 192 -40.62 61.54 8.20
C GLY A 192 -41.55 62.12 9.29
N VAL A 193 -41.28 61.84 10.57
CA VAL A 193 -42.18 62.20 11.69
C VAL A 193 -41.75 63.47 12.42
N TYR A 194 -40.46 63.85 12.36
CA TYR A 194 -39.90 64.95 13.14
C TYR A 194 -39.67 66.20 12.24
N GLY A 195 -40.31 67.34 12.55
CA GLY A 195 -40.29 68.60 11.79
C GLY A 195 -39.07 69.47 12.01
N ASN A 196 -38.07 69.09 12.80
CA ASN A 196 -36.88 69.91 13.04
C ASN A 196 -35.71 69.46 12.10
N ARG A 197 -35.25 70.43 11.26
CA ARG A 197 -34.23 70.21 10.24
C ARG A 197 -32.90 69.68 10.78
N ALA A 198 -32.43 70.22 11.93
CA ALA A 198 -31.18 69.77 12.54
C ALA A 198 -31.28 68.30 12.98
N HIS A 199 -32.42 67.88 13.54
CA HIS A 199 -32.66 66.51 13.93
C HIS A 199 -32.79 65.59 12.71
N TRP A 200 -33.39 66.06 11.63
CA TRP A 200 -33.47 65.35 10.35
C TRP A 200 -32.07 65.09 9.76
N GLU A 201 -31.16 66.06 9.73
CA GLU A 201 -29.80 65.95 9.24
C GLU A 201 -28.98 64.98 10.09
N GLN A 202 -29.17 64.97 11.41
CA GLN A 202 -28.55 64.01 12.34
C GLN A 202 -29.01 62.58 12.08
N MET A 203 -30.31 62.34 11.97
CA MET A 203 -30.87 61.02 11.67
C MET A 203 -30.48 60.49 10.30
N GLU A 204 -30.39 61.37 9.29
CA GLU A 204 -29.92 60.99 7.93
C GLU A 204 -28.42 60.66 7.93
N ALA A 205 -27.60 61.35 8.75
CA ALA A 205 -26.19 60.99 8.97
C ALA A 205 -26.07 59.65 9.65
N GLU A 206 -26.86 59.35 10.70
CA GLU A 206 -26.92 58.06 11.38
C GLU A 206 -27.33 56.92 10.41
N ARG A 207 -28.39 57.13 9.60
CA ARG A 207 -28.82 56.18 8.60
C ARG A 207 -27.73 55.87 7.57
N ARG A 208 -27.00 56.90 7.09
CA ARG A 208 -25.86 56.72 6.17
C ARG A 208 -24.73 55.93 6.84
N ALA A 209 -24.41 56.21 8.09
CA ALA A 209 -23.39 55.50 8.84
C ALA A 209 -23.75 54.03 9.01
N LEU A 210 -25.01 53.71 9.36
CA LEU A 210 -25.48 52.33 9.47
C LEU A 210 -25.44 51.57 8.14
N LYS A 211 -25.79 52.23 7.01
CA LYS A 211 -25.67 51.64 5.68
C LYS A 211 -24.20 51.40 5.28
N ALA A 212 -23.33 52.36 5.50
CA ALA A 212 -21.90 52.23 5.19
C ALA A 212 -21.26 51.05 6.00
N GLU A 213 -21.64 50.91 7.27
CA GLU A 213 -21.19 49.78 8.09
C GLU A 213 -21.74 48.44 7.59
N ALA A 214 -23.01 48.38 7.14
CA ALA A 214 -23.60 47.18 6.54
C ALA A 214 -22.91 46.81 5.22
N GLU A 215 -22.55 47.80 4.39
CA GLU A 215 -21.81 47.58 3.15
C GLU A 215 -20.40 47.07 3.42
N ARG A 216 -19.70 47.61 4.43
CA ARG A 216 -18.39 47.12 4.85
C ARG A 216 -18.46 45.65 5.28
N ILE A 217 -19.43 45.29 6.14
CA ILE A 217 -19.60 43.88 6.60
C ILE A 217 -19.99 42.96 5.42
N SER A 218 -20.75 43.50 4.44
CA SER A 218 -21.06 42.75 3.22
C SER A 218 -19.83 42.44 2.39
N ALA A 219 -18.90 43.39 2.26
CA ALA A 219 -17.63 43.18 1.57
C ALA A 219 -16.78 42.12 2.30
N GLU A 220 -16.68 42.22 3.64
CA GLU A 220 -15.98 41.21 4.46
C GLU A 220 -16.64 39.83 4.36
N GLU A 221 -17.98 39.71 4.30
CA GLU A 221 -18.72 38.46 4.11
C GLU A 221 -18.41 37.83 2.75
N HIS A 222 -18.33 38.63 1.68
CA HIS A 222 -17.97 38.14 0.35
C HIS A 222 -16.55 37.57 0.34
N GLU A 223 -15.59 38.27 0.92
CA GLU A 223 -14.21 37.81 1.04
C GLU A 223 -14.09 36.49 1.82
N MET A 224 -14.77 36.40 2.96
CA MET A 224 -14.82 35.16 3.77
C MET A 224 -15.49 34.00 3.00
N ARG A 225 -16.51 34.28 2.19
CA ARG A 225 -17.17 33.27 1.35
C ARG A 225 -16.24 32.76 0.27
N ASP A 226 -15.52 33.65 -0.41
CA ASP A 226 -14.55 33.26 -1.45
C ASP A 226 -13.40 32.42 -0.85
N ASP A 227 -12.91 32.77 0.34
CA ASP A 227 -11.92 32.00 1.05
C ASP A 227 -12.48 30.62 1.48
N SER A 228 -13.71 30.55 1.98
CA SER A 228 -14.36 29.30 2.33
C SER A 228 -14.53 28.36 1.11
N GLN A 229 -14.91 28.91 -0.06
CA GLN A 229 -15.03 28.13 -1.30
C GLN A 229 -13.67 27.64 -1.80
N ARG A 230 -12.62 28.49 -1.70
CA ARG A 230 -11.25 28.11 -2.00
C ARG A 230 -10.82 26.91 -1.16
N ARG A 231 -10.97 27.01 0.17
CA ARG A 231 -10.63 25.92 1.10
C ARG A 231 -11.40 24.62 0.78
N GLU A 232 -12.65 24.72 0.39
CA GLU A 232 -13.46 23.55 0.01
C GLU A 232 -12.87 22.76 -1.18
N ARG A 233 -12.40 23.48 -2.22
CA ARG A 233 -11.76 22.84 -3.37
C ARG A 233 -10.47 22.11 -2.97
N PHE A 234 -9.63 22.75 -2.13
CA PHE A 234 -8.40 22.14 -1.64
C PHE A 234 -8.66 20.98 -0.68
N ILE A 235 -9.67 21.05 0.17
CA ILE A 235 -10.10 19.94 1.02
C ILE A 235 -10.41 18.71 0.17
N GLY A 236 -11.14 18.86 -0.94
CA GLY A 236 -11.44 17.76 -1.86
C GLY A 236 -10.17 17.13 -2.46
N LEU A 237 -9.20 17.94 -2.87
CA LEU A 237 -7.92 17.48 -3.40
C LEU A 237 -7.10 16.73 -2.32
N PHE A 238 -7.00 17.31 -1.13
CA PHE A 238 -6.24 16.72 -0.03
C PHE A 238 -6.87 15.43 0.50
N GLN A 239 -8.21 15.36 0.52
CA GLN A 239 -8.94 14.15 0.85
C GLN A 239 -8.62 13.01 -0.13
N ALA A 240 -8.63 13.28 -1.44
CA ALA A 240 -8.27 12.30 -2.44
C ALA A 240 -6.83 11.77 -2.26
N PHE A 241 -5.91 12.64 -1.85
CA PHE A 241 -4.55 12.22 -1.53
C PHE A 241 -4.48 11.34 -0.28
N VAL A 242 -5.16 11.70 0.82
CA VAL A 242 -5.24 10.90 2.05
C VAL A 242 -5.84 9.53 1.77
N ASP A 243 -6.93 9.47 0.98
CA ASP A 243 -7.57 8.22 0.56
C ASP A 243 -6.62 7.34 -0.28
N SER A 244 -5.82 7.95 -1.16
CA SER A 244 -4.78 7.27 -1.93
C SER A 244 -3.72 6.66 -1.01
N LEU A 245 -3.22 7.39 -0.01
CA LEU A 245 -2.26 6.87 0.97
C LEU A 245 -2.83 5.67 1.73
N ASN A 246 -4.09 5.74 2.17
CA ASN A 246 -4.77 4.64 2.86
C ASN A 246 -4.93 3.41 1.96
N GLY A 247 -5.31 3.62 0.70
CA GLY A 247 -5.39 2.56 -0.30
C GLY A 247 -4.05 1.84 -0.50
N ARG A 248 -2.94 2.59 -0.53
CA ARG A 248 -1.58 2.04 -0.67
C ARG A 248 -1.11 1.28 0.57
N ILE A 249 -1.43 1.76 1.77
CA ILE A 249 -1.17 1.01 3.01
C ILE A 249 -1.88 -0.35 2.96
N ALA A 250 -3.13 -0.38 2.51
CA ALA A 250 -3.87 -1.63 2.34
C ALA A 250 -3.22 -2.54 1.28
N ALA A 251 -2.73 -1.99 0.16
CA ALA A 251 -2.00 -2.74 -0.86
C ALA A 251 -0.71 -3.36 -0.29
N CYS A 252 0.11 -2.60 0.43
CA CYS A 252 1.31 -3.11 1.09
C CYS A 252 1.00 -4.24 2.09
N ASN A 253 -0.11 -4.15 2.83
CA ASN A 253 -0.53 -5.20 3.75
C ASN A 253 -0.89 -6.50 3.02
N VAL A 254 -1.57 -6.41 1.87
CA VAL A 254 -1.89 -7.59 1.03
C VAL A 254 -0.62 -8.24 0.49
N LEU A 255 0.31 -7.42 -0.05
CA LEU A 255 1.58 -7.90 -0.58
C LEU A 255 2.44 -8.57 0.49
N LEU A 256 2.57 -7.97 1.67
CA LEU A 256 3.32 -8.53 2.80
C LEU A 256 2.72 -9.85 3.28
N ARG A 257 1.38 -9.93 3.39
CA ARG A 257 0.71 -11.16 3.82
C ARG A 257 0.95 -12.29 2.84
N LYS A 258 0.80 -12.02 1.52
CA LYS A 258 1.07 -13.03 0.49
C LYS A 258 2.52 -13.48 0.55
N LEU A 259 3.46 -12.54 0.52
CA LEU A 259 4.89 -12.82 0.54
C LEU A 259 5.31 -13.62 1.79
N LEU A 260 4.74 -13.30 2.95
CA LEU A 260 4.99 -14.02 4.21
C LEU A 260 4.62 -15.51 4.10
N LEU A 261 3.43 -15.79 3.55
CA LEU A 261 2.95 -17.16 3.39
C LEU A 261 3.77 -17.94 2.35
N ASP A 262 4.19 -17.27 1.29
CA ASP A 262 5.05 -17.88 0.27
C ASP A 262 6.46 -18.17 0.83
N VAL A 263 7.00 -17.29 1.68
CA VAL A 263 8.28 -17.54 2.40
C VAL A 263 8.14 -18.70 3.38
N GLU A 264 7.02 -18.77 4.11
CA GLU A 264 6.73 -19.90 5.01
C GLU A 264 6.75 -21.23 4.24
N GLU A 265 6.12 -21.30 3.08
CA GLU A 265 6.14 -22.48 2.20
C GLU A 265 7.55 -22.83 1.72
N ARG A 266 8.30 -21.86 1.19
CA ARG A 266 9.68 -22.03 0.71
C ARG A 266 10.61 -22.52 1.82
N LEU A 267 10.43 -22.02 3.03
CA LEU A 267 11.20 -22.41 4.19
C LEU A 267 10.92 -23.87 4.61
N ILE A 268 9.67 -24.32 4.55
CA ILE A 268 9.29 -25.71 4.81
C ILE A 268 9.98 -26.62 3.82
N ILE A 269 9.98 -26.27 2.52
CA ILE A 269 10.62 -27.06 1.47
C ILE A 269 12.13 -27.09 1.67
N TYR A 270 12.74 -25.94 1.91
CA TYR A 270 14.18 -25.83 2.16
C TYR A 270 14.61 -26.75 3.33
N ARG A 271 13.90 -26.70 4.45
CA ARG A 271 14.20 -27.52 5.61
C ARG A 271 14.04 -29.02 5.33
N ALA A 272 12.97 -29.41 4.65
CA ALA A 272 12.75 -30.79 4.27
C ALA A 272 13.92 -31.34 3.40
N GLN A 273 14.57 -30.47 2.61
CA GLN A 273 15.73 -30.87 1.81
C GLN A 273 17.03 -30.89 2.63
N VAL A 274 17.27 -29.85 3.45
CA VAL A 274 18.52 -29.71 4.24
C VAL A 274 18.63 -30.72 5.37
N ASP A 275 17.54 -30.97 6.09
CA ASP A 275 17.53 -32.00 7.17
C ASP A 275 17.82 -33.40 6.63
N THR A 276 17.65 -33.57 5.32
CA THR A 276 17.90 -34.82 4.63
C THR A 276 19.36 -34.97 4.19
N ASP A 277 20.01 -33.88 3.78
CA ASP A 277 21.30 -33.94 3.10
C ASP A 277 22.47 -33.30 3.88
N ARG A 278 22.23 -32.35 4.77
CA ARG A 278 23.28 -31.66 5.53
C ARG A 278 22.80 -31.24 6.93
N PRO A 279 22.88 -32.13 7.93
CA PRO A 279 22.55 -31.72 9.29
C PRO A 279 23.52 -30.65 9.79
N GLY A 280 23.00 -29.43 10.05
CA GLY A 280 23.77 -28.34 10.64
C GLY A 280 23.80 -27.02 9.88
N MET A 281 23.29 -26.94 8.65
CA MET A 281 23.21 -25.68 7.91
C MET A 281 22.06 -24.80 8.40
N LYS A 282 22.37 -23.72 9.12
CA LYS A 282 21.36 -22.79 9.66
C LYS A 282 21.13 -21.64 8.69
N VAL A 283 19.91 -21.51 8.17
CA VAL A 283 19.48 -20.30 7.45
C VAL A 283 19.24 -19.19 8.46
N ARG A 284 19.92 -18.09 8.32
CA ARG A 284 19.63 -16.85 9.05
C ARG A 284 18.55 -16.07 8.30
N ILE A 285 17.29 -16.33 8.61
CA ILE A 285 16.19 -15.42 8.25
C ILE A 285 16.09 -14.40 9.38
N LYS A 286 15.99 -13.11 9.02
CA LYS A 286 15.83 -12.05 10.03
C LYS A 286 14.46 -12.24 10.71
N PRO A 287 14.40 -12.65 11.98
CA PRO A 287 13.13 -12.92 12.68
C PRO A 287 12.32 -11.64 12.89
N GLU A 288 12.94 -10.47 12.76
CA GLU A 288 12.32 -9.16 12.92
C GLU A 288 11.36 -8.81 11.80
N LEU A 289 11.60 -9.31 10.57
CA LEU A 289 10.73 -9.11 9.40
C LEU A 289 9.57 -10.12 9.37
N PHE A 290 9.78 -11.29 9.97
CA PHE A 290 8.83 -12.40 9.96
C PHE A 290 8.69 -13.01 11.37
N PRO A 291 8.15 -12.26 12.35
CA PRO A 291 8.04 -12.72 13.73
C PRO A 291 7.25 -14.03 13.87
N ASP A 292 6.31 -14.28 12.94
CA ASP A 292 5.42 -15.44 12.97
C ASP A 292 6.02 -16.70 12.30
N ILE A 293 7.13 -16.59 11.57
CA ILE A 293 7.74 -17.76 10.88
C ILE A 293 8.34 -18.77 11.85
N ALA A 294 8.79 -18.34 13.02
CA ALA A 294 9.32 -19.25 14.02
C ALA A 294 8.29 -20.25 14.56
N THR A 295 7.01 -19.89 14.54
CA THR A 295 5.91 -20.70 15.05
C THR A 295 5.56 -21.89 14.13
N PRO A 296 5.39 -21.70 12.80
CA PRO A 296 5.15 -22.78 11.85
C PRO A 296 6.22 -23.87 11.83
N ILE A 297 7.46 -23.48 12.07
CA ILE A 297 8.58 -24.41 12.09
C ILE A 297 8.46 -25.45 13.22
N ARG A 298 7.99 -25.02 14.39
CA ARG A 298 7.68 -25.93 15.51
C ARG A 298 6.45 -26.78 15.21
N LEU A 299 5.54 -26.28 14.39
CA LEU A 299 4.32 -26.95 14.01
C LEU A 299 4.52 -27.98 12.88
N PHE A 300 5.57 -27.83 12.05
CA PHE A 300 5.94 -28.82 11.05
C PHE A 300 6.31 -30.18 11.68
N GLU A 301 6.90 -30.17 12.86
CA GLU A 301 7.18 -31.40 13.65
C GLU A 301 5.90 -32.14 14.08
N LYS A 302 4.74 -31.49 14.11
CA LYS A 302 3.43 -32.05 14.43
C LYS A 302 2.60 -32.53 13.22
N GLY A 303 3.12 -32.35 11.97
CA GLY A 303 2.60 -33.03 10.78
C GLY A 303 1.38 -32.37 10.09
N MET A 304 0.58 -33.16 9.44
CA MET A 304 -0.39 -32.87 8.36
C MET A 304 -1.41 -31.73 8.58
N LEU A 305 -1.82 -31.41 9.79
CA LEU A 305 -2.83 -30.36 10.06
C LEU A 305 -2.32 -28.96 9.70
N VAL A 306 -1.03 -28.72 9.91
CA VAL A 306 -0.38 -27.44 9.64
C VAL A 306 -0.30 -27.15 8.15
N ALA A 307 -0.02 -28.18 7.34
CA ALA A 307 0.05 -28.02 5.89
C ALA A 307 -1.32 -27.65 5.29
N GLN A 308 -2.42 -28.20 5.83
CA GLN A 308 -3.77 -27.84 5.39
C GLN A 308 -4.16 -26.41 5.82
N ASP A 309 -3.73 -25.98 6.99
CA ASP A 309 -3.99 -24.61 7.45
C ASP A 309 -3.19 -23.60 6.64
N LEU A 310 -1.91 -23.88 6.37
CA LEU A 310 -1.08 -23.04 5.51
C LEU A 310 -1.69 -22.91 4.10
N GLU A 311 -2.14 -24.02 3.51
CA GLU A 311 -2.78 -24.01 2.20
C GLU A 311 -4.07 -23.19 2.17
N ARG A 312 -4.89 -23.26 3.23
CA ARG A 312 -6.08 -22.41 3.36
C ARG A 312 -5.72 -20.92 3.52
N ARG A 313 -4.69 -20.61 4.33
CA ARG A 313 -4.23 -19.23 4.51
C ARG A 313 -3.64 -18.67 3.22
N LYS A 314 -2.87 -19.47 2.49
CA LYS A 314 -2.31 -19.13 1.18
C LYS A 314 -3.41 -18.87 0.16
N SER A 315 -4.39 -19.75 0.01
CA SER A 315 -5.52 -19.57 -0.91
C SER A 315 -6.31 -18.29 -0.62
N ARG A 316 -6.48 -17.90 0.65
CA ARG A 316 -7.11 -16.62 1.01
C ARG A 316 -6.24 -15.42 0.63
N ALA A 317 -4.93 -15.49 0.90
CA ALA A 317 -4.00 -14.43 0.53
C ALA A 317 -3.89 -14.25 -0.98
N ASP A 318 -3.89 -15.34 -1.75
CA ASP A 318 -3.91 -15.34 -3.21
C ASP A 318 -5.21 -14.69 -3.75
N LEU A 319 -6.34 -14.99 -3.13
CA LEU A 319 -7.62 -14.38 -3.48
C LEU A 319 -7.62 -12.87 -3.18
N GLU A 320 -7.10 -12.45 -2.02
CA GLU A 320 -6.97 -11.04 -1.66
C GLU A 320 -6.01 -10.31 -2.61
N PHE A 321 -4.89 -10.96 -2.97
CA PHE A 321 -3.91 -10.43 -3.92
C PHE A 321 -4.53 -10.26 -5.31
N THR A 322 -5.17 -11.29 -5.85
CA THR A 322 -5.82 -11.28 -7.17
C THR A 322 -6.95 -10.24 -7.23
N ARG A 323 -7.70 -10.09 -6.14
CA ARG A 323 -8.75 -9.08 -6.03
C ARG A 323 -8.18 -7.65 -6.03
N ARG A 324 -7.03 -7.44 -5.40
CA ARG A 324 -6.38 -6.13 -5.33
C ARG A 324 -5.63 -5.79 -6.60
N PHE A 325 -5.04 -6.79 -7.24
CA PHE A 325 -4.23 -6.68 -8.46
C PHE A 325 -4.81 -7.58 -9.56
N PRO A 326 -5.93 -7.19 -10.18
CA PRO A 326 -6.67 -8.04 -11.12
C PRO A 326 -5.87 -8.41 -12.38
N THR A 327 -4.83 -7.66 -12.73
CA THR A 327 -3.91 -7.98 -13.83
C THR A 327 -3.21 -9.33 -13.66
N TYR A 328 -3.08 -9.81 -12.42
CA TYR A 328 -2.45 -11.09 -12.06
C TYR A 328 -3.49 -12.17 -11.71
N ALA A 329 -4.76 -11.98 -12.10
CA ALA A 329 -5.84 -12.90 -11.81
C ALA A 329 -5.80 -14.19 -12.65
N GLU A 330 -5.10 -14.19 -13.80
CA GLU A 330 -4.90 -15.40 -14.56
C GLU A 330 -3.94 -16.33 -13.80
N PRO A 331 -4.35 -17.58 -13.51
CA PRO A 331 -3.41 -18.55 -12.96
C PRO A 331 -2.24 -18.69 -13.93
N PRO A 332 -1.00 -18.85 -13.43
CA PRO A 332 0.11 -19.18 -14.32
C PRO A 332 -0.30 -20.41 -15.15
N PRO A 333 0.06 -20.46 -16.46
CA PRO A 333 -0.34 -21.54 -17.33
C PRO A 333 -0.10 -22.85 -16.59
N GLU A 334 -1.12 -23.69 -16.53
CA GLU A 334 -1.12 -24.97 -15.79
C GLU A 334 0.10 -25.82 -16.18
N THR A 335 1.27 -25.44 -15.70
CA THR A 335 2.34 -26.38 -15.52
C THR A 335 1.86 -27.23 -14.37
N SER A 336 1.45 -28.44 -14.66
CA SER A 336 0.86 -29.46 -13.78
C SER A 336 1.75 -29.79 -12.57
N GLY A 337 2.14 -28.76 -11.82
CA GLY A 337 2.86 -28.85 -10.59
C GLY A 337 1.85 -29.03 -9.46
N ALA A 338 1.79 -30.22 -8.89
CA ALA A 338 1.14 -30.39 -7.59
C ALA A 338 1.71 -29.33 -6.63
N PRO A 339 0.89 -28.74 -5.74
CA PRO A 339 1.35 -27.73 -4.77
C PRO A 339 2.61 -28.24 -4.05
N LEU A 340 3.58 -27.35 -3.82
CA LEU A 340 4.90 -27.69 -3.25
C LEU A 340 4.81 -28.52 -1.96
N ILE A 341 3.74 -28.31 -1.18
CA ILE A 341 3.44 -29.11 0.01
C ILE A 341 3.12 -30.57 -0.33
N ASP A 342 2.41 -30.82 -1.43
CA ASP A 342 2.15 -32.16 -1.91
C ASP A 342 3.46 -32.84 -2.41
N THR A 343 4.36 -32.03 -2.96
CA THR A 343 5.69 -32.45 -3.37
C THR A 343 6.52 -32.89 -2.17
N ALA A 344 6.56 -32.08 -1.11
CA ALA A 344 7.22 -32.44 0.15
C ALA A 344 6.56 -33.67 0.84
N ARG A 345 5.22 -33.72 0.85
CA ARG A 345 4.48 -34.90 1.40
C ARG A 345 4.77 -36.21 0.67
N ARG A 346 4.82 -36.15 -0.67
CA ARG A 346 5.09 -37.37 -1.46
C ARG A 346 6.55 -37.81 -1.33
N SER A 347 7.50 -36.87 -1.23
CA SER A 347 8.91 -37.19 -0.98
C SER A 347 9.12 -37.87 0.40
N LEU A 348 8.38 -37.42 1.42
CA LEU A 348 8.40 -38.04 2.76
C LEU A 348 7.72 -39.43 2.80
N ARG A 349 6.63 -39.66 2.06
CA ARG A 349 5.98 -40.97 2.00
C ARG A 349 6.85 -42.04 1.32
N PHE A 350 7.73 -41.67 0.40
CA PHE A 350 8.60 -42.62 -0.28
C PHE A 350 9.75 -43.12 0.59
N ARG A 351 10.06 -42.48 1.74
CA ARG A 351 11.14 -42.89 2.66
C ARG A 351 10.68 -43.74 3.86
N LEU A 352 9.37 -43.92 4.05
CA LEU A 352 8.83 -44.70 5.18
C LEU A 352 8.68 -46.22 5.00
N PRO A 353 8.93 -46.88 3.85
CA PRO A 353 8.77 -48.35 3.78
C PRO A 353 9.86 -49.15 4.50
N PHE A 354 10.90 -48.51 5.06
CA PHE A 354 11.99 -49.27 5.73
C PHE A 354 11.91 -49.28 7.26
N LEU A 355 10.88 -48.73 7.88
CA LEU A 355 10.65 -48.85 9.32
C LEU A 355 9.60 -49.91 9.68
N ARG A 356 9.34 -50.87 8.80
CA ARG A 356 8.60 -52.11 9.13
C ARG A 356 9.50 -53.32 8.91
N SER A 357 10.34 -53.59 9.86
CA SER A 357 10.79 -54.92 10.27
C SER A 357 11.49 -54.83 11.61
#